data_069c551fbc7218482efb5ae2ba1e54af
#
_entry.id   069c551fbc7218482efb5ae2ba1e54af
#
_cell.length_a   1.000
_cell.length_b   1.000
_cell.length_c   1.000
_cell.angle_alpha   90.00
_cell.angle_beta   90.00
_cell.angle_gamma   90.00
#
_symmetry.space_group_name_H-M   'P 1'
#
loop_
_entity.id
_entity.type
_entity.pdbx_description
1 polymer ?
#
loop_
_entity_poly.entity_id
_entity_poly.type
_entity_poly.pdbx_seq_one_letter_code
_entity_poly.pdbx_strand_id
1 'polypeptide(L)'
;MSVKIALLKSNGLRGQYEQVTSKLAGEVITKLNPRTLFTRGSLILGTGNPFTLLNPRHISAIEVETGLPLQDIQPAGVTSAKQLADKTAFMIELEKHWKEWRKLEQGGPGSPQEALLQFELAGGWEYYVHVKGTLPDRETERKVVETLLDLPVICIKRIASGYCYINPENIIRMRIYHSNREPFRPVRVLPLDAQEI
;
A
#
# COMPACT_ATOMS: atom_id res chain seq x y z
N MET A 1 -11.86 21.14 -10.00
CA MET A 1 -10.99 20.09 -9.41
C MET A 1 -11.43 18.78 -10.00
N SER A 2 -10.50 17.94 -10.46
CA SER A 2 -10.81 16.64 -11.04
C SER A 2 -10.38 15.51 -10.11
N VAL A 3 -10.95 14.32 -10.34
CA VAL A 3 -10.53 13.07 -9.75
C VAL A 3 -10.24 12.10 -10.87
N LYS A 4 -9.03 11.55 -10.89
CA LYS A 4 -8.65 10.45 -11.78
C LYS A 4 -8.52 9.18 -10.98
N ILE A 5 -9.10 8.11 -11.49
CA ILE A 5 -9.08 6.79 -10.87
C ILE A 5 -8.49 5.81 -11.87
N ALA A 6 -7.45 5.09 -11.47
CA ALA A 6 -6.96 3.94 -12.21
C ALA A 6 -7.26 2.65 -11.42
N LEU A 7 -7.86 1.68 -12.08
CA LEU A 7 -8.11 0.35 -11.55
C LEU A 7 -7.08 -0.61 -12.12
N LEU A 8 -6.28 -1.19 -11.25
CA LEU A 8 -5.28 -2.20 -11.59
C LEU A 8 -5.87 -3.58 -11.32
N LYS A 9 -6.18 -4.31 -12.38
CA LYS A 9 -6.87 -5.59 -12.29
C LYS A 9 -5.89 -6.73 -12.10
N SER A 10 -6.33 -7.80 -11.45
CA SER A 10 -5.54 -9.00 -11.17
C SER A 10 -5.12 -9.78 -12.44
N ASN A 11 -5.71 -9.47 -13.59
CA ASN A 11 -5.33 -10.02 -14.89
C ASN A 11 -4.35 -9.14 -15.70
N GLY A 12 -3.75 -8.11 -15.06
CA GLY A 12 -2.81 -7.19 -15.68
C GLY A 12 -3.43 -6.05 -16.50
N LEU A 13 -4.75 -5.98 -16.61
CA LEU A 13 -5.42 -4.87 -17.30
C LEU A 13 -5.55 -3.65 -16.40
N ARG A 14 -5.40 -2.46 -16.99
CA ARG A 14 -5.60 -1.17 -16.33
C ARG A 14 -6.81 -0.45 -16.91
N GLY A 15 -7.77 -0.10 -16.06
CA GLY A 15 -8.87 0.79 -16.40
C GLY A 15 -8.59 2.20 -15.89
N GLN A 16 -8.92 3.24 -16.67
CA GLN A 16 -8.78 4.64 -16.25
C GLN A 16 -10.10 5.36 -16.38
N TYR A 17 -10.41 6.16 -15.38
CA TYR A 17 -11.65 6.93 -15.27
C TYR A 17 -11.33 8.33 -14.77
N GLU A 18 -12.01 9.34 -15.30
CA GLU A 18 -11.83 10.71 -14.85
C GLU A 18 -13.19 11.38 -14.63
N GLN A 19 -13.28 12.11 -13.53
CA GLN A 19 -14.41 12.99 -13.22
C GLN A 19 -13.93 14.42 -13.12
N VAL A 20 -14.34 15.24 -14.08
CA VAL A 20 -13.85 16.63 -14.21
C VAL A 20 -14.75 17.65 -13.50
N THR A 21 -16.02 17.32 -13.24
CA THR A 21 -16.95 18.21 -12.56
C THR A 21 -16.68 18.20 -11.07
N SER A 22 -16.38 19.36 -10.49
CA SER A 22 -15.98 19.48 -9.08
C SER A 22 -17.01 18.92 -8.09
N LYS A 23 -18.30 19.13 -8.34
CA LYS A 23 -19.40 18.60 -7.52
C LYS A 23 -19.38 17.06 -7.49
N LEU A 24 -19.34 16.43 -8.66
CA LEU A 24 -19.33 14.96 -8.79
C LEU A 24 -17.98 14.38 -8.32
N ALA A 25 -16.86 15.10 -8.47
CA ALA A 25 -15.58 14.69 -7.92
C ALA A 25 -15.65 14.58 -6.38
N GLY A 26 -16.27 15.53 -5.70
CA GLY A 26 -16.51 15.48 -4.24
C GLY A 26 -17.38 14.26 -3.86
N GLU A 27 -18.43 13.96 -4.62
CA GLU A 27 -19.26 12.77 -4.38
C GLU A 27 -18.49 11.47 -4.56
N VAL A 28 -17.64 11.38 -5.58
CA VAL A 28 -16.75 10.22 -5.80
C VAL A 28 -15.85 10.01 -4.59
N ILE A 29 -15.19 11.07 -4.11
CA ILE A 29 -14.30 10.99 -2.94
C ILE A 29 -15.06 10.55 -1.68
N THR A 30 -16.25 11.07 -1.46
CA THR A 30 -17.08 10.69 -0.30
C THR A 30 -17.48 9.20 -0.34
N LYS A 31 -17.71 8.66 -1.53
CA LYS A 31 -18.04 7.25 -1.74
C LYS A 31 -16.84 6.32 -1.75
N LEU A 32 -15.63 6.84 -1.98
CA LEU A 32 -14.38 6.08 -1.87
C LEU A 32 -14.02 5.89 -0.39
N ASN A 33 -14.74 4.97 0.28
CA ASN A 33 -14.40 4.57 1.64
C ASN A 33 -13.35 3.44 1.58
N PRO A 34 -12.09 3.69 1.97
CA PRO A 34 -11.03 2.69 1.88
C PRO A 34 -11.35 1.40 2.63
N ARG A 35 -12.03 1.48 3.77
CA ARG A 35 -12.38 0.31 4.59
C ARG A 35 -13.32 -0.67 3.92
N THR A 36 -14.04 -0.24 2.89
CA THR A 36 -15.05 -1.05 2.20
C THR A 36 -14.75 -1.28 0.72
N LEU A 37 -13.66 -0.69 0.20
CA LEU A 37 -13.32 -0.75 -1.23
C LEU A 37 -13.21 -2.17 -1.78
N PHE A 38 -12.61 -3.07 -1.01
CA PHE A 38 -12.35 -4.45 -1.41
C PHE A 38 -13.18 -5.49 -0.66
N THR A 39 -14.01 -5.04 0.28
CA THR A 39 -14.91 -5.91 1.03
C THR A 39 -16.09 -6.35 0.17
N ARG A 40 -17.03 -7.08 0.76
CA ARG A 40 -18.17 -7.66 0.05
C ARG A 40 -18.98 -6.61 -0.70
N GLY A 41 -19.37 -6.93 -1.94
CA GLY A 41 -20.21 -6.12 -2.77
C GLY A 41 -19.62 -5.90 -4.15
N SER A 42 -20.21 -4.99 -4.87
CA SER A 42 -19.76 -4.59 -6.20
C SER A 42 -19.37 -3.12 -6.20
N LEU A 43 -18.30 -2.78 -6.88
CA LEU A 43 -17.95 -1.41 -7.17
C LEU A 43 -18.70 -0.98 -8.44
N ILE A 44 -19.50 0.07 -8.34
CA ILE A 44 -20.25 0.62 -9.48
C ILE A 44 -19.53 1.86 -9.98
N LEU A 45 -19.19 1.87 -11.26
CA LEU A 45 -18.67 3.04 -11.95
C LEU A 45 -19.71 3.59 -12.93
N GLY A 46 -19.90 4.89 -12.88
CA GLY A 46 -20.87 5.61 -13.69
C GLY A 46 -22.14 5.96 -12.92
N THR A 47 -22.84 6.98 -13.41
CA THR A 47 -24.08 7.53 -12.80
C THR A 47 -25.28 7.39 -13.71
N GLY A 48 -25.12 6.77 -14.86
CA GLY A 48 -26.14 6.68 -15.91
C GLY A 48 -26.21 5.32 -16.57
N ASN A 49 -26.73 5.28 -17.77
CA ASN A 49 -26.78 4.10 -18.59
C ASN A 49 -25.84 4.27 -19.80
N PRO A 50 -24.82 3.41 -19.98
CA PRO A 50 -24.53 2.24 -19.14
C PRO A 50 -23.78 2.59 -17.85
N PHE A 51 -23.91 1.73 -16.84
CA PHE A 51 -23.01 1.70 -15.68
C PHE A 51 -22.15 0.43 -15.72
N THR A 52 -20.99 0.47 -15.10
CA THR A 52 -20.09 -0.69 -15.02
C THR A 52 -20.10 -1.26 -13.61
N LEU A 53 -20.40 -2.54 -13.52
CA LEU A 53 -20.32 -3.30 -12.27
C LEU A 53 -18.97 -4.04 -12.22
N LEU A 54 -18.21 -3.83 -11.18
CA LEU A 54 -16.91 -4.46 -10.97
C LEU A 54 -16.94 -5.36 -9.74
N ASN A 55 -16.30 -6.51 -9.84
CA ASN A 55 -16.02 -7.34 -8.68
C ASN A 55 -14.70 -6.88 -8.04
N PRO A 56 -14.73 -6.34 -6.81
CA PRO A 56 -13.54 -5.81 -6.15
C PRO A 56 -12.43 -6.86 -5.94
N ARG A 57 -12.77 -8.14 -5.83
CA ARG A 57 -11.79 -9.23 -5.69
C ARG A 57 -10.83 -9.36 -6.87
N HIS A 58 -11.23 -8.87 -8.04
CA HIS A 58 -10.39 -8.84 -9.25
C HIS A 58 -9.64 -7.51 -9.44
N ILE A 59 -9.65 -6.65 -8.43
CA ILE A 59 -8.94 -5.38 -8.43
C ILE A 59 -7.78 -5.50 -7.44
N SER A 60 -6.55 -5.42 -7.96
CA SER A 60 -5.34 -5.49 -7.15
C SER A 60 -5.03 -4.17 -6.46
N ALA A 61 -5.30 -3.05 -7.13
CA ALA A 61 -5.15 -1.73 -6.55
C ALA A 61 -6.08 -0.71 -7.22
N ILE A 62 -6.39 0.35 -6.47
CA ILE A 62 -7.10 1.54 -6.95
C ILE A 62 -6.20 2.75 -6.70
N GLU A 63 -5.73 3.37 -7.78
CA GLU A 63 -4.99 4.63 -7.71
C GLU A 63 -5.96 5.80 -7.87
N VAL A 64 -5.91 6.73 -6.93
CA VAL A 64 -6.74 7.95 -6.94
C VAL A 64 -5.82 9.16 -6.97
N GLU A 65 -5.92 9.95 -8.04
CA GLU A 65 -5.22 11.22 -8.19
C GLU A 65 -6.22 12.37 -8.05
N THR A 66 -5.99 13.21 -7.05
CA THR A 66 -6.87 14.35 -6.76
C THR A 66 -6.18 15.33 -5.82
N GLY A 67 -6.56 16.61 -5.91
CA GLY A 67 -6.21 17.61 -4.90
C GLY A 67 -7.21 17.70 -3.74
N LEU A 68 -8.28 16.88 -3.75
CA LEU A 68 -9.24 16.82 -2.66
C LEU A 68 -8.70 15.97 -1.51
N PRO A 69 -9.09 16.25 -0.26
CA PRO A 69 -8.67 15.43 0.87
C PRO A 69 -9.24 14.01 0.76
N LEU A 70 -8.37 13.04 0.88
CA LEU A 70 -8.69 11.61 0.90
C LEU A 70 -8.47 11.05 2.31
N GLN A 71 -9.19 9.99 2.63
CA GLN A 71 -8.95 9.28 3.88
C GLN A 71 -7.62 8.52 3.81
N ASP A 72 -6.74 8.83 4.76
CA ASP A 72 -5.50 8.11 5.02
C ASP A 72 -5.74 7.14 6.18
N ILE A 73 -5.68 5.85 5.90
CA ILE A 73 -5.87 4.81 6.91
C ILE A 73 -4.55 4.08 7.05
N GLN A 74 -3.86 4.36 8.15
CA GLN A 74 -2.61 3.71 8.49
C GLN A 74 -2.79 2.75 9.68
N PRO A 75 -2.03 1.65 9.74
CA PRO A 75 -1.95 0.82 10.94
C PRO A 75 -1.47 1.64 12.15
N ALA A 76 -1.82 1.20 13.34
CA ALA A 76 -1.36 1.83 14.56
C ALA A 76 0.18 1.91 14.60
N GLY A 77 0.71 3.08 14.92
CA GLY A 77 2.15 3.33 14.95
C GLY A 77 2.78 3.69 13.60
N VAL A 78 2.11 3.48 12.49
CA VAL A 78 2.56 3.96 11.17
C VAL A 78 2.13 5.41 10.99
N THR A 79 3.09 6.29 10.78
CA THR A 79 2.85 7.73 10.59
C THR A 79 2.81 8.14 9.12
N SER A 80 3.42 7.34 8.25
CA SER A 80 3.47 7.62 6.82
C SER A 80 3.83 6.37 6.02
N ALA A 81 3.10 6.13 4.94
CA ALA A 81 3.47 5.19 3.89
C ALA A 81 3.46 5.92 2.55
N LYS A 82 4.63 6.08 1.92
CA LYS A 82 4.81 6.86 0.69
C LYS A 82 5.34 5.98 -0.43
N GLN A 83 4.74 6.10 -1.60
CA GLN A 83 5.21 5.45 -2.82
C GLN A 83 6.57 6.02 -3.24
N LEU A 84 7.48 5.16 -3.65
CA LEU A 84 8.69 5.50 -4.40
C LEU A 84 8.43 5.39 -5.90
N ALA A 85 9.19 6.11 -6.71
CA ALA A 85 8.91 6.27 -8.14
C ALA A 85 8.93 4.93 -8.88
N ASP A 86 9.96 4.14 -8.62
CA ASP A 86 10.22 2.87 -9.30
C ASP A 86 11.22 2.03 -8.50
N LYS A 87 11.61 0.90 -9.07
CA LYS A 87 12.62 0.01 -8.51
C LYS A 87 13.97 0.70 -8.33
N THR A 88 14.35 1.60 -9.22
CA THR A 88 15.63 2.32 -9.14
C THR A 88 15.66 3.24 -7.94
N ALA A 89 14.62 4.06 -7.75
CA ALA A 89 14.47 4.91 -6.58
C ALA A 89 14.43 4.09 -5.28
N PHE A 90 13.78 2.93 -5.30
CA PHE A 90 13.77 2.02 -4.17
C PHE A 90 15.16 1.49 -3.82
N MET A 91 15.95 1.06 -4.80
CA MET A 91 17.30 0.55 -4.56
C MET A 91 18.24 1.63 -4.03
N ILE A 92 18.11 2.87 -4.50
CA ILE A 92 18.87 4.02 -3.98
C ILE A 92 18.53 4.26 -2.51
N GLU A 93 17.25 4.31 -2.16
CA GLU A 93 16.82 4.47 -0.76
C GLU A 93 17.26 3.29 0.10
N LEU A 94 17.16 2.06 -0.41
CA LEU A 94 17.60 0.87 0.30
C LEU A 94 19.11 0.91 0.60
N GLU A 95 19.94 1.29 -0.36
CA GLU A 95 21.40 1.40 -0.16
C GLU A 95 21.75 2.47 0.90
N LYS A 96 21.07 3.62 0.85
CA LYS A 96 21.22 4.68 1.84
C LYS A 96 20.87 4.20 3.24
N HIS A 97 19.69 3.65 3.42
CA HIS A 97 19.22 3.14 4.71
C HIS A 97 20.06 1.96 5.20
N TRP A 98 20.50 1.07 4.30
CA TRP A 98 21.35 -0.06 4.68
C TRP A 98 22.67 0.36 5.33
N LYS A 99 23.27 1.46 4.85
CA LYS A 99 24.48 2.04 5.43
C LYS A 99 24.21 2.65 6.82
N GLU A 100 23.03 3.27 6.99
CA GLU A 100 22.62 3.86 8.26
C GLU A 100 22.21 2.78 9.27
N TRP A 101 21.39 1.82 8.88
CA TRP A 101 20.92 0.72 9.73
C TRP A 101 22.06 -0.14 10.28
N ARG A 102 23.15 -0.29 9.53
CA ARG A 102 24.34 -1.00 10.02
C ARG A 102 25.06 -0.28 11.17
N LYS A 103 24.88 1.04 11.27
CA LYS A 103 25.52 1.88 12.29
C LYS A 103 24.66 2.03 13.54
N LEU A 104 23.34 1.84 13.41
CA LEU A 104 22.42 1.98 14.53
C LEU A 104 22.59 0.75 15.45
N GLU A 105 23.06 0.99 16.65
CA GLU A 105 22.75 0.14 17.79
C GLU A 105 21.21 0.20 17.94
N GLN A 106 20.60 -0.93 18.24
CA GLN A 106 19.13 -1.11 18.26
C GLN A 106 18.45 0.07 18.96
N GLY A 107 17.61 0.79 18.22
CA GLY A 107 16.82 1.89 18.79
C GLY A 107 15.96 1.39 19.96
N GLY A 108 15.93 2.15 21.04
CA GLY A 108 15.09 1.85 22.19
C GLY A 108 13.58 1.92 21.86
N PRO A 109 12.72 1.43 22.75
CA PRO A 109 11.28 1.54 22.61
C PRO A 109 10.85 2.98 22.31
N GLY A 110 9.95 3.18 21.34
CA GLY A 110 9.44 4.50 20.96
C GLY A 110 10.34 5.32 20.05
N SER A 111 11.49 4.78 19.59
CA SER A 111 12.29 5.47 18.58
C SER A 111 11.61 5.46 17.21
N PRO A 112 11.83 6.51 16.38
CA PRO A 112 11.37 6.51 14.99
C PRO A 112 11.96 5.33 14.23
N GLN A 113 11.11 4.63 13.50
CA GLN A 113 11.50 3.50 12.68
C GLN A 113 11.14 3.75 11.23
N GLU A 114 11.99 3.22 10.35
CA GLU A 114 11.77 3.29 8.91
C GLU A 114 11.89 1.89 8.32
N ALA A 115 11.03 1.61 7.36
CA ALA A 115 11.07 0.38 6.58
C ALA A 115 10.82 0.68 5.10
N LEU A 116 11.40 -0.15 4.25
CA LEU A 116 11.13 -0.16 2.83
C LEU A 116 10.36 -1.43 2.48
N LEU A 117 9.24 -1.28 1.79
CA LEU A 117 8.38 -2.39 1.38
C LEU A 117 8.35 -2.50 -0.13
N GLN A 118 8.42 -3.72 -0.63
CA GLN A 118 8.14 -4.04 -2.02
C GLN A 118 6.92 -4.96 -2.05
N PHE A 119 5.89 -4.54 -2.78
CA PHE A 119 4.70 -5.35 -3.04
C PHE A 119 4.71 -5.82 -4.49
N GLU A 120 4.42 -7.09 -4.67
CA GLU A 120 4.09 -7.69 -5.95
C GLU A 120 2.64 -8.15 -5.89
N LEU A 121 1.81 -7.64 -6.79
CA LEU A 121 0.38 -7.88 -6.83
C LEU A 121 -0.01 -8.76 -8.01
N ALA A 122 -1.14 -9.43 -7.88
CA ALA A 122 -1.76 -10.14 -8.99
C ALA A 122 -1.94 -9.19 -10.19
N GLY A 123 -1.57 -9.70 -11.39
CA GLY A 123 -1.51 -8.90 -12.61
C GLY A 123 -0.16 -8.28 -12.91
N GLY A 124 0.88 -8.60 -12.13
CA GLY A 124 2.26 -8.13 -12.35
C GLY A 124 2.48 -6.67 -11.94
N TRP A 125 1.64 -6.13 -11.07
CA TRP A 125 1.81 -4.77 -10.56
C TRP A 125 2.81 -4.76 -9.41
N GLU A 126 3.73 -3.80 -9.43
CA GLU A 126 4.73 -3.63 -8.37
C GLU A 126 4.60 -2.26 -7.71
N TYR A 127 4.71 -2.23 -6.38
CA TYR A 127 4.76 -1.00 -5.60
C TYR A 127 5.96 -1.02 -4.67
N TYR A 128 6.64 0.11 -4.62
CA TYR A 128 7.80 0.37 -3.78
C TYR A 128 7.42 1.46 -2.79
N VAL A 129 7.57 1.20 -1.51
CA VAL A 129 7.01 2.04 -0.46
C VAL A 129 8.02 2.31 0.63
N HIS A 130 8.14 3.57 1.03
CA HIS A 130 8.87 3.98 2.20
C HIS A 130 7.87 4.22 3.34
N VAL A 131 8.03 3.47 4.42
CA VAL A 131 7.18 3.52 5.61
C VAL A 131 7.96 4.15 6.75
N LYS A 132 7.32 5.08 7.46
CA LYS A 132 7.81 5.66 8.70
C LYS A 132 6.80 5.41 9.80
N GLY A 133 7.32 5.16 11.01
CA GLY A 133 6.46 4.90 12.15
C GLY A 133 7.19 5.14 13.47
N THR A 134 6.41 5.09 14.53
CA THR A 134 6.92 5.06 15.90
C THR A 134 6.20 3.93 16.61
N LEU A 135 6.90 2.83 16.81
CA LEU A 135 6.35 1.65 17.44
C LEU A 135 6.88 1.56 18.87
N PRO A 136 6.02 1.30 19.87
CA PRO A 136 6.43 1.31 21.27
C PRO A 136 7.43 0.19 21.60
N ASP A 137 7.34 -0.92 20.92
CA ASP A 137 8.17 -2.10 21.14
C ASP A 137 8.17 -3.05 19.94
N ARG A 138 9.05 -4.06 19.99
CA ARG A 138 9.20 -5.08 18.94
C ARG A 138 7.97 -5.98 18.76
N GLU A 139 7.22 -6.22 19.83
CA GLU A 139 6.02 -7.05 19.74
C GLU A 139 4.93 -6.34 18.95
N THR A 140 4.79 -5.03 19.14
CA THR A 140 3.89 -4.20 18.34
C THR A 140 4.33 -4.15 16.89
N GLU A 141 5.63 -4.01 16.60
CA GLU A 141 6.16 -4.07 15.25
C GLU A 141 5.82 -5.40 14.56
N ARG A 142 6.05 -6.51 15.25
CA ARG A 142 5.70 -7.84 14.76
C ARG A 142 4.20 -7.95 14.47
N LYS A 143 3.35 -7.51 15.39
CA LYS A 143 1.89 -7.53 15.21
C LYS A 143 1.46 -6.71 14.00
N VAL A 144 2.04 -5.53 13.79
CA VAL A 144 1.73 -4.71 12.61
C VAL A 144 2.05 -5.48 11.32
N VAL A 145 3.21 -6.15 11.24
CA VAL A 145 3.57 -6.94 10.06
C VAL A 145 2.67 -8.16 9.88
N GLU A 146 2.41 -8.90 10.96
CA GLU A 146 1.55 -10.10 10.94
C GLU A 146 0.12 -9.77 10.51
N THR A 147 -0.39 -8.61 10.90
CA THR A 147 -1.77 -8.18 10.60
C THR A 147 -1.89 -7.34 9.34
N LEU A 148 -0.78 -6.99 8.69
CA LEU A 148 -0.80 -6.12 7.51
C LEU A 148 -1.65 -6.68 6.38
N LEU A 149 -1.58 -8.00 6.17
CA LEU A 149 -2.37 -8.70 5.14
C LEU A 149 -3.84 -8.94 5.56
N ASP A 150 -4.16 -8.78 6.84
CA ASP A 150 -5.52 -8.88 7.37
C ASP A 150 -6.26 -7.54 7.32
N LEU A 151 -5.57 -6.47 6.95
CA LEU A 151 -6.19 -5.16 6.78
C LEU A 151 -7.22 -5.19 5.64
N PRO A 152 -8.32 -4.44 5.74
CA PRO A 152 -9.28 -4.32 4.64
C PRO A 152 -8.68 -3.61 3.41
N VAL A 153 -7.60 -2.86 3.60
CA VAL A 153 -6.90 -2.09 2.59
C VAL A 153 -5.53 -1.66 3.09
N ILE A 154 -4.54 -1.63 2.21
CA ILE A 154 -3.26 -0.97 2.46
C ILE A 154 -3.27 0.37 1.72
N CYS A 155 -3.10 1.46 2.46
CA CYS A 155 -3.17 2.82 1.95
C CYS A 155 -1.77 3.41 1.79
N ILE A 156 -1.43 3.87 0.59
CA ILE A 156 -0.11 4.41 0.25
C ILE A 156 -0.30 5.78 -0.38
N LYS A 157 0.39 6.78 0.15
CA LYS A 157 0.42 8.12 -0.44
C LYS A 157 1.24 8.10 -1.72
N ARG A 158 0.67 8.58 -2.83
CA ARG A 158 1.33 8.66 -4.14
C ARG A 158 2.33 9.81 -4.18
N ILE A 159 3.29 9.71 -5.11
CA ILE A 159 4.34 10.73 -5.31
C ILE A 159 3.74 12.05 -5.80
N ALA A 160 2.88 11.99 -6.80
CA ALA A 160 2.31 13.19 -7.43
C ALA A 160 1.22 13.80 -6.54
N SER A 161 0.12 13.09 -6.36
CA SER A 161 -1.00 13.49 -5.52
C SER A 161 -1.92 12.30 -5.26
N GLY A 162 -2.67 12.33 -4.17
CA GLY A 162 -3.65 11.31 -3.84
C GLY A 162 -3.07 10.05 -3.23
N TYR A 163 -3.78 8.92 -3.39
CA TYR A 163 -3.46 7.65 -2.74
C TYR A 163 -3.56 6.47 -3.69
N CYS A 164 -2.83 5.42 -3.37
CA CYS A 164 -3.02 4.09 -3.87
C CYS A 164 -3.61 3.23 -2.76
N TYR A 165 -4.72 2.57 -3.04
CA TYR A 165 -5.38 1.61 -2.16
C TYR A 165 -5.11 0.21 -2.71
N ILE A 166 -4.30 -0.57 -2.01
CA ILE A 166 -3.94 -1.94 -2.38
C ILE A 166 -4.93 -2.90 -1.72
N ASN A 167 -5.41 -3.86 -2.50
CA ASN A 167 -6.18 -4.99 -2.01
C ASN A 167 -5.25 -6.08 -1.44
N PRO A 168 -5.25 -6.33 -0.12
CA PRO A 168 -4.36 -7.32 0.47
C PRO A 168 -4.57 -8.74 -0.06
N GLU A 169 -5.81 -9.11 -0.45
CA GLU A 169 -6.13 -10.44 -1.02
C GLU A 169 -5.41 -10.70 -2.36
N ASN A 170 -4.94 -9.65 -3.03
CA ASN A 170 -4.24 -9.75 -4.32
C ASN A 170 -2.73 -9.54 -4.20
N ILE A 171 -2.17 -9.53 -2.99
CA ILE A 171 -0.73 -9.50 -2.77
C ILE A 171 -0.18 -10.91 -2.97
N ILE A 172 0.68 -11.08 -3.98
CA ILE A 172 1.38 -12.34 -4.24
C ILE A 172 2.58 -12.44 -3.31
N ARG A 173 3.32 -11.31 -3.17
CA ARG A 173 4.54 -11.27 -2.37
C ARG A 173 4.73 -9.88 -1.76
N MET A 174 5.20 -9.87 -0.53
CA MET A 174 5.66 -8.67 0.15
C MET A 174 7.06 -8.91 0.70
N ARG A 175 7.99 -8.00 0.36
CA ARG A 175 9.32 -7.96 0.95
C ARG A 175 9.43 -6.76 1.87
N ILE A 176 9.97 -6.97 3.06
CA ILE A 176 10.14 -5.95 4.09
C ILE A 176 11.62 -5.81 4.38
N TYR A 177 12.14 -4.60 4.23
CA TYR A 177 13.51 -4.23 4.57
C TYR A 177 13.45 -3.20 5.70
N HIS A 178 14.06 -3.52 6.83
CA HIS A 178 14.02 -2.68 8.03
C HIS A 178 15.33 -2.75 8.81
N SER A 179 15.51 -1.87 9.79
CA SER A 179 16.71 -1.76 10.61
C SER A 179 16.95 -2.95 11.55
N ASN A 180 15.93 -3.70 11.86
CA ASN A 180 15.99 -4.84 12.77
C ASN A 180 16.72 -6.03 12.13
N ARG A 181 17.79 -6.52 12.78
CA ARG A 181 18.60 -7.64 12.28
C ARG A 181 17.96 -9.01 12.54
N GLU A 182 17.02 -9.09 13.46
CA GLU A 182 16.32 -10.33 13.72
C GLU A 182 15.09 -10.43 12.82
N PRO A 183 15.01 -11.47 11.99
CA PRO A 183 13.82 -11.69 11.18
C PRO A 183 12.61 -11.86 12.10
N PHE A 184 11.48 -11.28 11.72
CA PHE A 184 10.21 -11.64 12.33
C PHE A 184 10.09 -13.17 12.26
N ARG A 185 9.73 -13.81 13.36
CA ARG A 185 9.39 -15.24 13.34
C ARG A 185 7.90 -15.36 13.05
N PRO A 186 7.50 -15.42 11.77
CA PRO A 186 6.10 -15.70 11.43
C PRO A 186 5.75 -17.10 11.90
N VAL A 187 4.47 -17.34 12.08
CA VAL A 187 3.92 -18.61 12.58
C VAL A 187 4.30 -19.81 11.70
N ARG A 188 4.71 -19.57 10.45
CA ARG A 188 5.20 -20.58 9.50
C ARG A 188 6.41 -20.06 8.75
N VAL A 189 7.60 -20.30 9.26
CA VAL A 189 8.85 -20.07 8.53
C VAL A 189 9.21 -21.36 7.79
N LEU A 190 9.33 -21.28 6.48
CA LEU A 190 10.07 -22.26 5.72
C LEU A 190 11.53 -21.76 5.70
N PRO A 191 12.47 -22.42 6.40
CA PRO A 191 13.87 -22.04 6.40
C PRO A 191 14.50 -22.45 5.06
N LEU A 192 14.10 -21.79 4.00
CA LEU A 192 14.68 -21.94 2.68
C LEU A 192 15.65 -20.79 2.49
N ASP A 193 16.89 -21.09 2.15
CA ASP A 193 17.79 -20.13 1.54
C ASP A 193 17.17 -19.77 0.19
N ALA A 194 16.29 -18.76 0.24
CA ALA A 194 15.54 -18.31 -0.94
C ALA A 194 16.50 -17.55 -1.88
N GLN A 195 17.35 -18.25 -2.54
CA GLN A 195 17.82 -17.83 -3.86
C GLN A 195 16.74 -18.27 -4.86
N GLU A 196 16.00 -17.30 -5.38
CA GLU A 196 15.17 -17.53 -6.56
C GLU A 196 16.10 -17.99 -7.69
N ILE A 197 15.88 -19.19 -8.17
CA ILE A 197 16.53 -19.78 -9.33
C ILE A 197 15.95 -19.13 -10.60
#